data_d371a518a355cc05e879e9b4e42410dd
#
_entry.id   d371a518a355cc05e879e9b4e42410dd
#
_cell.length_a   1.000
_cell.length_b   1.000
_cell.length_c   1.000
_cell.angle_alpha   90.00
_cell.angle_beta   90.00
_cell.angle_gamma   90.00
#
_symmetry.space_group_name_H-M   'P 1'
#
loop_
_entity.id
_entity.type
_entity.pdbx_description
1 polymer ?
#
loop_
_entity_poly.entity_id
_entity_poly.type
_entity_poly.pdbx_seq_one_letter_code
_entity_poly.pdbx_strand_id
1 'polypeptide(L)'
;HKEHGHKEDKHDDHHGHAHGEHDPHIWLDPINAKAILSEMAEHLIEKDPNNASAYKANLKKAHKALDNLTKKVKSELKGDFNSIVFHDAYQYFEKRFNVNVLGAFTVNTDVLPGAEQLSEIREIIEHEKVTCVFSEPQFNPDIIKAVAKDTNIMTGVIDPLGATLEPGKDLYFDLIRNMYASFKGC
;
A
#
# COMPACT_ATOMS: atom_id res chain seq x y z
N HIS A 1 -14.64 4.21 -54.63
CA HIS A 1 -14.85 4.91 -53.36
C HIS A 1 -15.13 3.90 -52.26
N LYS A 2 -14.16 3.69 -51.39
CA LYS A 2 -14.34 2.95 -50.11
C LYS A 2 -14.10 3.95 -49.00
N GLU A 3 -15.16 4.26 -48.28
CA GLU A 3 -15.09 5.03 -47.06
C GLU A 3 -14.39 4.23 -45.96
N HIS A 4 -13.33 4.81 -45.40
CA HIS A 4 -12.69 4.30 -44.18
C HIS A 4 -13.31 5.01 -42.98
N GLY A 5 -14.14 4.27 -42.22
CA GLY A 5 -14.64 4.75 -40.93
C GLY A 5 -13.52 4.78 -39.93
N HIS A 6 -13.25 5.97 -39.40
CA HIS A 6 -12.41 6.14 -38.22
C HIS A 6 -13.15 5.63 -37.00
N LYS A 7 -12.63 4.56 -36.36
CA LYS A 7 -12.96 4.20 -35.00
C LYS A 7 -12.25 5.19 -34.09
N GLU A 8 -13.00 5.96 -33.35
CA GLU A 8 -12.51 6.72 -32.21
C GLU A 8 -12.09 5.71 -31.11
N ASP A 9 -10.81 5.51 -30.94
CA ASP A 9 -10.26 4.85 -29.77
C ASP A 9 -10.46 5.80 -28.59
N LYS A 10 -11.34 5.40 -27.67
CA LYS A 10 -11.42 6.04 -26.34
C LYS A 10 -10.12 5.74 -25.63
N HIS A 11 -9.27 6.74 -25.51
CA HIS A 11 -8.16 6.74 -24.56
C HIS A 11 -8.78 6.76 -23.16
N ASP A 12 -8.82 5.61 -22.50
CA ASP A 12 -8.88 5.53 -21.06
C ASP A 12 -7.49 5.96 -20.56
N ASP A 13 -7.35 7.25 -20.30
CA ASP A 13 -6.19 7.81 -19.60
C ASP A 13 -6.25 7.36 -18.12
N HIS A 14 -5.93 6.10 -17.89
CA HIS A 14 -5.45 5.70 -16.58
C HIS A 14 -4.07 6.36 -16.42
N HIS A 15 -3.99 7.37 -15.56
CA HIS A 15 -2.74 7.91 -15.06
C HIS A 15 -1.96 6.75 -14.42
N GLY A 16 -1.19 6.04 -15.23
CA GLY A 16 -0.36 4.93 -14.80
C GLY A 16 0.78 5.49 -13.98
N HIS A 17 0.74 5.30 -12.66
CA HIS A 17 1.92 5.46 -11.84
C HIS A 17 3.05 4.63 -12.45
N ALA A 18 4.23 5.23 -12.63
CA ALA A 18 5.40 4.54 -13.13
C ALA A 18 5.95 3.61 -12.04
N HIS A 19 5.19 2.54 -11.77
CA HIS A 19 5.72 1.44 -10.97
C HIS A 19 6.93 0.89 -11.70
N GLY A 20 8.06 0.75 -11.03
CA GLY A 20 9.19 0.01 -11.56
C GLY A 20 8.73 -1.38 -12.02
N GLU A 21 9.51 -2.04 -12.88
CA GLU A 21 9.15 -3.34 -13.48
C GLU A 21 8.71 -4.38 -12.44
N HIS A 22 9.17 -4.24 -11.18
CA HIS A 22 8.77 -5.07 -10.04
C HIS A 22 8.66 -4.23 -8.76
N ASP A 23 7.50 -4.22 -8.14
CA ASP A 23 7.30 -3.62 -6.82
C ASP A 23 7.76 -4.58 -5.71
N PRO A 24 8.75 -4.21 -4.89
CA PRO A 24 9.27 -5.06 -3.83
C PRO A 24 8.38 -5.17 -2.59
N HIS A 25 7.34 -4.33 -2.43
CA HIS A 25 6.53 -4.23 -1.20
C HIS A 25 5.50 -5.36 -1.04
N ILE A 26 5.90 -6.57 -1.43
CA ILE A 26 5.03 -7.77 -1.49
C ILE A 26 4.40 -8.13 -0.13
N TRP A 27 5.06 -7.78 0.98
CA TRP A 27 4.58 -8.08 2.34
C TRP A 27 3.31 -7.32 2.72
N LEU A 28 2.96 -6.25 2.02
CA LEU A 28 1.76 -5.45 2.31
C LEU A 28 0.45 -6.13 1.90
N ASP A 29 0.53 -7.29 1.25
CA ASP A 29 -0.61 -8.19 1.08
C ASP A 29 -0.50 -9.40 2.03
N PRO A 30 -1.46 -9.60 2.96
CA PRO A 30 -1.46 -10.77 3.84
C PRO A 30 -1.48 -12.12 3.13
N ILE A 31 -1.92 -12.19 1.88
CA ILE A 31 -1.86 -13.43 1.10
C ILE A 31 -0.43 -13.71 0.64
N ASN A 32 0.31 -12.68 0.21
CA ASN A 32 1.73 -12.84 -0.07
C ASN A 32 2.51 -13.20 1.20
N ALA A 33 2.16 -12.59 2.33
CA ALA A 33 2.77 -12.94 3.63
C ALA A 33 2.56 -14.42 4.00
N LYS A 34 1.39 -15.01 3.67
CA LYS A 34 1.17 -16.45 3.85
C LYS A 34 2.11 -17.29 2.98
N ALA A 35 2.32 -16.90 1.72
CA ALA A 35 3.25 -17.59 0.83
C ALA A 35 4.70 -17.51 1.38
N ILE A 36 5.13 -16.33 1.81
CA ILE A 36 6.44 -16.13 2.43
C ILE A 36 6.61 -17.02 3.67
N LEU A 37 5.59 -17.08 4.55
CA LEU A 37 5.63 -17.93 5.74
C LEU A 37 5.69 -19.43 5.40
N SER A 38 5.02 -19.86 4.33
CA SER A 38 5.09 -21.25 3.86
C SER A 38 6.50 -21.63 3.44
N GLU A 39 7.12 -20.80 2.61
CA GLU A 39 8.49 -20.97 2.15
C GLU A 39 9.48 -20.99 3.32
N MET A 40 9.34 -20.04 4.26
CA MET A 40 10.15 -20.00 5.47
C MET A 40 10.01 -21.28 6.31
N ALA A 41 8.78 -21.79 6.45
CA ALA A 41 8.53 -23.01 7.23
C ALA A 41 9.14 -24.25 6.56
N GLU A 42 9.10 -24.35 5.24
CA GLU A 42 9.73 -25.42 4.48
C GLU A 42 11.26 -25.44 4.69
N HIS A 43 11.90 -24.29 4.56
CA HIS A 43 13.34 -24.17 4.81
C HIS A 43 13.70 -24.47 6.28
N LEU A 44 12.91 -24.04 7.25
CA LEU A 44 13.13 -24.36 8.66
C LEU A 44 13.02 -25.87 8.91
N ILE A 45 12.02 -26.54 8.34
CA ILE A 45 11.84 -27.99 8.46
C ILE A 45 13.00 -28.75 7.83
N GLU A 46 13.50 -28.27 6.70
CA GLU A 46 14.65 -28.87 6.04
C GLU A 46 15.93 -28.78 6.90
N LYS A 47 16.17 -27.63 7.54
CA LYS A 47 17.34 -27.38 8.39
C LYS A 47 17.23 -27.96 9.80
N ASP A 48 16.01 -28.08 10.32
CA ASP A 48 15.75 -28.59 11.67
C ASP A 48 14.53 -29.55 11.67
N PRO A 49 14.70 -30.76 11.10
CA PRO A 49 13.64 -31.74 10.96
C PRO A 49 13.06 -32.23 12.32
N ASN A 50 13.84 -32.14 13.39
CA ASN A 50 13.39 -32.55 14.73
C ASN A 50 12.23 -31.69 15.24
N ASN A 51 12.13 -30.44 14.80
CA ASN A 51 11.07 -29.51 15.16
C ASN A 51 10.02 -29.33 14.05
N ALA A 52 9.99 -30.17 13.03
CA ALA A 52 9.09 -30.07 11.87
C ALA A 52 7.61 -29.97 12.28
N SER A 53 7.19 -30.74 13.30
CA SER A 53 5.80 -30.71 13.79
C SER A 53 5.42 -29.35 14.39
N ALA A 54 6.35 -28.71 15.11
CA ALA A 54 6.16 -27.38 15.70
C ALA A 54 6.09 -26.30 14.60
N TYR A 55 6.96 -26.34 13.60
CA TYR A 55 6.92 -25.41 12.47
C TYR A 55 5.60 -25.51 11.70
N LYS A 56 5.14 -26.73 11.37
CA LYS A 56 3.84 -26.95 10.72
C LYS A 56 2.67 -26.43 11.55
N ALA A 57 2.68 -26.66 12.87
CA ALA A 57 1.63 -26.17 13.75
C ALA A 57 1.61 -24.63 13.84
N ASN A 58 2.78 -24.01 13.91
CA ASN A 58 2.92 -22.54 13.93
C ASN A 58 2.48 -21.93 12.59
N LEU A 59 2.89 -22.51 11.46
CA LEU A 59 2.44 -22.08 10.14
C LEU A 59 0.91 -22.10 10.03
N LYS A 60 0.28 -23.19 10.44
CA LYS A 60 -1.19 -23.31 10.43
C LYS A 60 -1.87 -22.23 11.27
N LYS A 61 -1.32 -21.92 12.45
CA LYS A 61 -1.84 -20.85 13.32
C LYS A 61 -1.68 -19.47 12.66
N ALA A 62 -0.50 -19.20 12.10
CA ALA A 62 -0.21 -17.94 11.42
C ALA A 62 -1.12 -17.73 10.21
N HIS A 63 -1.30 -18.74 9.36
CA HIS A 63 -2.22 -18.67 8.21
C HIS A 63 -3.65 -18.34 8.64
N LYS A 64 -4.17 -19.03 9.69
CA LYS A 64 -5.51 -18.75 10.22
C LYS A 64 -5.62 -17.31 10.75
N ALA A 65 -4.58 -16.83 11.44
CA ALA A 65 -4.56 -15.46 11.95
C ALA A 65 -4.56 -14.43 10.81
N LEU A 66 -3.78 -14.65 9.74
CA LEU A 66 -3.75 -13.80 8.55
C LEU A 66 -5.08 -13.82 7.79
N ASP A 67 -5.72 -14.98 7.66
CA ASP A 67 -7.06 -15.08 7.06
C ASP A 67 -8.10 -14.27 7.84
N ASN A 68 -8.06 -14.34 9.17
CA ASN A 68 -8.96 -13.58 10.03
C ASN A 68 -8.69 -12.08 9.93
N LEU A 69 -7.42 -11.66 9.91
CA LEU A 69 -7.03 -10.26 9.72
C LEU A 69 -7.55 -9.75 8.37
N THR A 70 -7.30 -10.48 7.29
CA THR A 70 -7.74 -10.12 5.94
C THR A 70 -9.26 -9.95 5.86
N LYS A 71 -10.02 -10.89 6.45
CA LYS A 71 -11.49 -10.81 6.51
C LYS A 71 -11.95 -9.59 7.29
N LYS A 72 -11.33 -9.32 8.44
CA LYS A 72 -11.65 -8.16 9.27
C LYS A 72 -11.42 -6.86 8.51
N VAL A 73 -10.23 -6.65 7.94
CA VAL A 73 -9.91 -5.44 7.19
C VAL A 73 -10.88 -5.26 6.02
N LYS A 74 -11.13 -6.31 5.21
CA LYS A 74 -12.12 -6.25 4.12
C LYS A 74 -13.53 -5.91 4.57
N SER A 75 -13.93 -6.32 5.77
CA SER A 75 -15.28 -6.03 6.27
C SER A 75 -15.44 -4.61 6.79
N GLU A 76 -14.35 -4.01 7.27
CA GLU A 76 -14.36 -2.69 7.91
C GLU A 76 -13.90 -1.56 6.98
N LEU A 77 -13.05 -1.85 6.01
CA LEU A 77 -12.57 -0.90 5.02
C LEU A 77 -13.55 -0.88 3.83
N LYS A 78 -14.61 -0.09 3.98
CA LYS A 78 -15.68 0.07 2.98
C LYS A 78 -15.85 1.54 2.69
N GLY A 79 -15.74 1.91 1.42
CA GLY A 79 -15.87 3.29 0.95
C GLY A 79 -14.87 3.60 -0.16
N ASP A 80 -14.95 4.81 -0.65
CA ASP A 80 -13.99 5.34 -1.62
C ASP A 80 -12.86 6.03 -0.85
N PHE A 81 -11.75 5.33 -0.71
CA PHE A 81 -10.54 5.84 -0.03
C PHE A 81 -9.55 6.36 -1.07
N ASN A 82 -9.85 7.52 -1.65
CA ASN A 82 -8.98 8.17 -2.62
C ASN A 82 -7.88 8.93 -1.87
N SER A 83 -6.66 8.50 -2.02
CA SER A 83 -5.52 9.06 -1.28
C SER A 83 -4.32 9.32 -2.17
N ILE A 84 -3.43 10.17 -1.66
CA ILE A 84 -2.08 10.37 -2.18
C ILE A 84 -1.11 9.96 -1.09
N VAL A 85 -0.05 9.27 -1.47
CA VAL A 85 0.98 8.78 -0.56
C VAL A 85 2.32 9.46 -0.81
N PHE A 86 3.21 9.45 0.18
CA PHE A 86 4.55 9.98 -0.03
C PHE A 86 5.35 9.11 -1.00
N HIS A 87 5.33 7.81 -0.79
CA HIS A 87 6.11 6.82 -1.53
C HIS A 87 5.20 5.77 -2.17
N ASP A 88 5.48 5.39 -3.41
CA ASP A 88 4.69 4.42 -4.17
C ASP A 88 4.99 2.98 -3.74
N ALA A 89 4.39 2.57 -2.62
CA ALA A 89 4.64 1.28 -1.98
C ALA A 89 3.40 0.40 -1.80
N TYR A 90 2.21 0.93 -2.06
CA TYR A 90 0.97 0.37 -1.50
C TYR A 90 0.15 -0.48 -2.46
N GLN A 91 0.58 -0.71 -3.70
CA GLN A 91 -0.21 -1.39 -4.74
C GLN A 91 -0.74 -2.78 -4.33
N TYR A 92 0.02 -3.55 -3.54
CA TYR A 92 -0.44 -4.86 -3.05
C TYR A 92 -1.55 -4.72 -2.00
N PHE A 93 -1.44 -3.74 -1.12
CA PHE A 93 -2.48 -3.40 -0.14
C PHE A 93 -3.74 -2.87 -0.84
N GLU A 94 -3.59 -1.98 -1.80
CA GLU A 94 -4.66 -1.42 -2.61
C GLU A 94 -5.48 -2.51 -3.28
N LYS A 95 -4.82 -3.38 -4.04
CA LYS A 95 -5.48 -4.51 -4.73
C LYS A 95 -6.15 -5.46 -3.76
N ARG A 96 -5.56 -5.68 -2.57
CA ARG A 96 -6.12 -6.59 -1.57
C ARG A 96 -7.37 -6.05 -0.92
N PHE A 97 -7.40 -4.76 -0.62
CA PHE A 97 -8.41 -4.14 0.24
C PHE A 97 -9.31 -3.13 -0.48
N ASN A 98 -9.10 -2.93 -1.77
CA ASN A 98 -9.86 -2.01 -2.61
C ASN A 98 -9.81 -0.58 -2.07
N VAL A 99 -8.61 -0.07 -1.85
CA VAL A 99 -8.33 1.34 -1.62
C VAL A 99 -7.66 1.92 -2.85
N ASN A 100 -7.80 3.20 -3.08
CA ASN A 100 -7.25 3.87 -4.26
C ASN A 100 -6.14 4.83 -3.83
N VAL A 101 -4.93 4.58 -4.30
CA VAL A 101 -3.85 5.55 -4.28
C VAL A 101 -3.78 6.20 -5.65
N LEU A 102 -4.15 7.47 -5.73
CA LEU A 102 -4.26 8.22 -6.99
C LEU A 102 -2.94 8.84 -7.41
N GLY A 103 -1.98 8.94 -6.50
CA GLY A 103 -0.67 9.50 -6.77
C GLY A 103 0.32 9.28 -5.63
N ALA A 104 1.61 9.39 -5.98
CA ALA A 104 2.69 9.36 -5.03
C ALA A 104 3.65 10.53 -5.28
N PHE A 105 4.22 11.07 -4.19
CA PHE A 105 5.22 12.15 -4.31
C PHE A 105 6.53 11.63 -4.91
N THR A 106 6.87 10.37 -4.67
CA THR A 106 8.07 9.76 -5.23
C THR A 106 7.91 8.25 -5.42
N VAL A 107 8.58 7.73 -6.41
CA VAL A 107 8.83 6.29 -6.61
C VAL A 107 10.20 5.89 -6.07
N ASN A 108 11.07 6.86 -5.82
CA ASN A 108 12.42 6.67 -5.28
C ASN A 108 12.63 7.60 -4.08
N THR A 109 12.71 7.01 -2.91
CA THR A 109 12.82 7.72 -1.63
C THR A 109 14.15 8.44 -1.42
N ASP A 110 15.16 8.14 -2.22
CA ASP A 110 16.46 8.83 -2.21
C ASP A 110 16.43 10.18 -2.97
N VAL A 111 15.34 10.44 -3.69
CA VAL A 111 15.18 11.64 -4.52
C VAL A 111 13.94 12.42 -4.06
N LEU A 112 14.13 13.69 -3.75
CA LEU A 112 12.99 14.57 -3.45
C LEU A 112 12.16 14.81 -4.71
N PRO A 113 10.82 14.89 -4.59
CA PRO A 113 9.94 15.19 -5.72
C PRO A 113 10.28 16.55 -6.32
N GLY A 114 10.34 16.59 -7.65
CA GLY A 114 10.57 17.80 -8.42
C GLY A 114 9.33 18.68 -8.55
N ALA A 115 9.51 19.87 -9.13
CA ALA A 115 8.41 20.82 -9.31
C ALA A 115 7.29 20.27 -10.20
N GLU A 116 7.62 19.49 -11.23
CA GLU A 116 6.67 18.84 -12.12
C GLU A 116 5.78 17.85 -11.34
N GLN A 117 6.39 16.94 -10.58
CA GLN A 117 5.67 15.98 -9.73
C GLN A 117 4.75 16.68 -8.72
N LEU A 118 5.20 17.79 -8.12
CA LEU A 118 4.36 18.56 -7.20
C LEU A 118 3.19 19.24 -7.91
N SER A 119 3.36 19.64 -9.18
CA SER A 119 2.28 20.19 -9.99
C SER A 119 1.23 19.12 -10.30
N GLU A 120 1.66 17.94 -10.75
CA GLU A 120 0.77 16.80 -11.01
C GLU A 120 -0.03 16.40 -9.76
N ILE A 121 0.63 16.33 -8.61
CA ILE A 121 -0.06 16.03 -7.33
C ILE A 121 -1.14 17.06 -7.01
N ARG A 122 -0.87 18.36 -7.25
CA ARG A 122 -1.87 19.41 -7.03
C ARG A 122 -3.04 19.29 -8.00
N GLU A 123 -2.79 18.97 -9.26
CA GLU A 123 -3.83 18.73 -10.26
C GLU A 123 -4.72 17.54 -9.86
N ILE A 124 -4.13 16.43 -9.39
CA ILE A 124 -4.90 15.28 -8.86
C ILE A 124 -5.75 15.72 -7.68
N ILE A 125 -5.20 16.51 -6.74
CA ILE A 125 -5.93 17.01 -5.58
C ILE A 125 -7.13 17.88 -5.99
N GLU A 126 -6.97 18.72 -7.00
CA GLU A 126 -8.01 19.66 -7.45
C GLU A 126 -9.11 18.97 -8.26
N HIS A 127 -8.77 17.97 -9.05
CA HIS A 127 -9.68 17.36 -10.02
C HIS A 127 -10.26 16.02 -9.58
N GLU A 128 -9.56 15.28 -8.70
CA GLU A 128 -10.00 13.99 -8.18
C GLU A 128 -10.57 14.17 -6.75
N LYS A 129 -11.39 13.23 -6.35
CA LYS A 129 -11.97 13.25 -4.99
C LYS A 129 -10.97 12.73 -3.96
N VAL A 130 -9.80 13.37 -3.86
CA VAL A 130 -8.80 13.02 -2.85
C VAL A 130 -9.33 13.37 -1.46
N THR A 131 -9.31 12.42 -0.56
CA THR A 131 -9.76 12.59 0.83
C THR A 131 -8.60 12.80 1.78
N CYS A 132 -7.44 12.19 1.49
CA CYS A 132 -6.29 12.19 2.37
C CYS A 132 -4.96 12.21 1.65
N VAL A 133 -3.97 12.86 2.26
CA VAL A 133 -2.56 12.79 1.87
C VAL A 133 -1.75 12.20 3.01
N PHE A 134 -1.04 11.12 2.74
CA PHE A 134 -0.27 10.39 3.75
C PHE A 134 1.21 10.72 3.71
N SER A 135 1.77 11.04 4.87
CA SER A 135 3.22 11.02 5.14
C SER A 135 3.65 9.67 5.70
N GLU A 136 4.94 9.43 5.70
CA GLU A 136 5.55 8.25 6.31
C GLU A 136 6.53 8.69 7.41
N PRO A 137 6.66 7.91 8.53
CA PRO A 137 7.53 8.30 9.65
C PRO A 137 9.02 8.38 9.27
N GLN A 138 9.41 7.72 8.18
CA GLN A 138 10.79 7.67 7.70
C GLN A 138 11.23 8.95 6.99
N PHE A 139 10.29 9.84 6.61
CA PHE A 139 10.55 11.00 5.77
C PHE A 139 10.08 12.30 6.40
N ASN A 140 10.68 13.42 5.96
CA ASN A 140 10.26 14.74 6.40
C ASN A 140 8.84 15.08 5.85
N PRO A 141 7.84 15.34 6.71
CA PRO A 141 6.47 15.62 6.30
C PRO A 141 6.26 17.02 5.70
N ASP A 142 7.28 17.88 5.65
CA ASP A 142 7.09 19.30 5.30
C ASP A 142 6.58 19.50 3.87
N ILE A 143 6.98 18.63 2.95
CA ILE A 143 6.49 18.69 1.57
C ILE A 143 4.98 18.39 1.48
N ILE A 144 4.51 17.42 2.26
CA ILE A 144 3.08 17.09 2.36
C ILE A 144 2.30 18.23 2.98
N LYS A 145 2.82 18.82 4.05
CA LYS A 145 2.21 19.99 4.70
C LYS A 145 2.13 21.17 3.73
N ALA A 146 3.18 21.40 2.92
CA ALA A 146 3.22 22.49 1.94
C ALA A 146 2.20 22.28 0.81
N VAL A 147 1.96 21.05 0.38
CA VAL A 147 0.96 20.73 -0.64
C VAL A 147 -0.46 20.80 -0.07
N ALA A 148 -0.68 20.36 1.16
CA ALA A 148 -2.00 20.36 1.80
C ALA A 148 -2.42 21.74 2.35
N LYS A 149 -1.49 22.69 2.50
CA LYS A 149 -1.67 23.96 3.23
C LYS A 149 -2.87 24.79 2.81
N ASP A 150 -3.13 24.87 1.51
CA ASP A 150 -4.20 25.70 0.95
C ASP A 150 -5.39 24.85 0.47
N THR A 151 -5.48 23.61 0.95
CA THR A 151 -6.53 22.67 0.62
C THR A 151 -7.29 22.24 1.88
N ASN A 152 -8.50 21.71 1.71
CA ASN A 152 -9.29 21.13 2.79
C ASN A 152 -9.01 19.63 2.99
N ILE A 153 -7.87 19.13 2.49
CA ILE A 153 -7.52 17.71 2.52
C ILE A 153 -6.98 17.35 3.89
N MET A 154 -7.41 16.20 4.40
CA MET A 154 -6.85 15.63 5.62
C MET A 154 -5.42 15.12 5.36
N THR A 155 -4.58 15.22 6.38
CA THR A 155 -3.25 14.62 6.35
C THR A 155 -3.18 13.50 7.40
N GLY A 156 -2.62 12.38 6.99
CA GLY A 156 -2.43 11.22 7.86
C GLY A 156 -0.99 10.72 7.84
N VAL A 157 -0.74 9.69 8.63
CA VAL A 157 0.54 8.97 8.64
C VAL A 157 0.25 7.52 8.29
N ILE A 158 1.01 6.97 7.34
CA ILE A 158 0.98 5.55 6.99
C ILE A 158 2.41 5.02 7.05
N ASP A 159 2.61 3.83 7.62
CA ASP A 159 3.94 3.26 7.82
C ASP A 159 4.02 1.85 7.20
N PRO A 160 4.66 1.71 6.03
CA PRO A 160 4.76 0.43 5.34
C PRO A 160 5.78 -0.53 5.96
N LEU A 161 6.64 -0.03 6.87
CA LEU A 161 7.72 -0.80 7.51
C LEU A 161 7.45 -1.13 8.98
N GLY A 162 6.51 -0.43 9.62
CA GLY A 162 6.26 -0.59 11.05
C GLY A 162 7.37 -0.01 11.92
N ALA A 163 8.00 1.10 11.51
CA ALA A 163 9.15 1.69 12.20
C ALA A 163 8.89 2.08 13.66
N THR A 164 7.62 2.33 13.99
CA THR A 164 7.19 2.71 15.35
C THR A 164 6.58 1.55 16.14
N LEU A 165 6.55 0.35 15.55
CA LEU A 165 5.98 -0.84 16.18
C LEU A 165 7.01 -1.63 16.97
N GLU A 166 6.57 -2.24 18.06
CA GLU A 166 7.43 -3.12 18.84
C GLU A 166 7.77 -4.40 18.06
N PRO A 167 9.06 -4.78 17.96
CA PRO A 167 9.46 -6.02 17.32
C PRO A 167 8.85 -7.24 18.02
N GLY A 168 8.39 -8.21 17.23
CA GLY A 168 7.86 -9.44 17.80
C GLY A 168 6.81 -10.11 16.94
N LYS A 169 6.14 -11.12 17.52
CA LYS A 169 5.16 -11.97 16.83
C LYS A 169 3.91 -11.23 16.35
N ASP A 170 3.61 -10.08 16.90
CA ASP A 170 2.42 -9.30 16.59
C ASP A 170 2.73 -8.14 15.61
N LEU A 171 4.01 -7.82 15.35
CA LEU A 171 4.45 -6.70 14.52
C LEU A 171 3.72 -6.66 13.16
N TYR A 172 3.71 -7.76 12.42
CA TYR A 172 3.06 -7.80 11.11
C TYR A 172 1.56 -7.54 11.17
N PHE A 173 0.89 -8.09 12.19
CA PHE A 173 -0.55 -7.89 12.38
C PHE A 173 -0.86 -6.44 12.73
N ASP A 174 -0.03 -5.81 13.53
CA ASP A 174 -0.19 -4.42 13.93
C ASP A 174 0.16 -3.46 12.78
N LEU A 175 1.15 -3.80 11.95
CA LEU A 175 1.45 -3.08 10.71
C LEU A 175 0.22 -3.00 9.81
N ILE A 176 -0.40 -4.13 9.47
CA ILE A 176 -1.59 -4.15 8.62
C ILE A 176 -2.79 -3.45 9.28
N ARG A 177 -2.96 -3.59 10.62
CA ARG A 177 -4.01 -2.90 11.38
C ARG A 177 -3.82 -1.38 11.37
N ASN A 178 -2.58 -0.90 11.54
CA ASN A 178 -2.29 0.52 11.54
C ASN A 178 -2.50 1.13 10.15
N MET A 179 -2.06 0.44 9.10
CA MET A 179 -2.32 0.88 7.73
C MET A 179 -3.82 1.02 7.47
N TYR A 180 -4.59 -0.01 7.79
CA TYR A 180 -6.04 0.04 7.61
C TYR A 180 -6.69 1.15 8.46
N ALA A 181 -6.22 1.35 9.68
CA ALA A 181 -6.72 2.43 10.55
C ALA A 181 -6.43 3.82 9.98
N SER A 182 -5.25 4.00 9.36
CA SER A 182 -4.89 5.25 8.68
C SER A 182 -5.84 5.54 7.51
N PHE A 183 -6.08 4.58 6.62
CA PHE A 183 -7.06 4.77 5.53
C PHE A 183 -8.46 5.05 6.04
N LYS A 184 -8.91 4.35 7.08
CA LYS A 184 -10.25 4.54 7.66
C LYS A 184 -10.41 5.89 8.40
N GLY A 185 -9.31 6.43 8.91
CA GLY A 185 -9.29 7.70 9.64
C GLY A 185 -9.33 8.94 8.73
N CYS A 186 -9.15 8.72 7.46
CA CYS A 186 -9.26 9.70 6.40
C CYS A 186 -10.57 9.56 5.62
#